data_b57df55d115d25fe2e72d73b24e70373
#
_entry.id   b57df55d115d25fe2e72d73b24e70373
#
_cell.length_a   1.000
_cell.length_b   1.000
_cell.length_c   1.000
_cell.angle_alpha   90.00
_cell.angle_beta   90.00
_cell.angle_gamma   90.00
#
_symmetry.space_group_name_H-M   'P 1'
#
loop_
_entity.id
_entity.type
_entity.pdbx_description
1 polymer ?
#
loop_
_entity_poly.entity_id
_entity_poly.type
_entity_poly.pdbx_seq_one_letter_code
_entity_poly.pdbx_strand_id
1 'polypeptide(L)'
;MKAENRDQAWWQPSRHADRRGVLLARNRIQAALRGWLAEREFVEVDPSALAASPGNEAHLHGFVTQAIGNDGVGRAMYLHTSPEFAMKKLLAAGERRIAAFAHVWRNRERGALHSPEFTMLEWYRVGEGYEVLMADVVAFSRLAADVGGGVLRYRDKVCDPFAEPERISVAEAFLRYAGVDLL
;
A
#
# COMPACT_ATOMS: atom_id res chain seq x y z
N MET A 1 -21.67 12.78 -20.85
CA MET A 1 -20.41 12.02 -20.61
C MET A 1 -20.36 10.91 -21.62
N LYS A 2 -19.46 10.99 -22.59
CA LYS A 2 -19.36 10.07 -23.73
C LYS A 2 -19.05 8.66 -23.22
N ALA A 3 -19.71 7.65 -23.79
CA ALA A 3 -19.35 6.24 -23.64
C ALA A 3 -18.01 5.99 -24.31
N GLU A 4 -16.93 6.42 -23.67
CA GLU A 4 -15.58 6.24 -24.16
C GLU A 4 -15.09 4.83 -23.87
N ASN A 5 -15.14 4.04 -24.92
CA ASN A 5 -14.13 3.03 -25.25
C ASN A 5 -13.84 1.95 -24.19
N ARG A 6 -14.90 1.23 -23.74
CA ARG A 6 -14.75 0.00 -22.94
C ARG A 6 -14.11 -1.16 -23.73
N ASP A 7 -14.02 -1.02 -25.06
CA ASP A 7 -13.57 -2.09 -25.97
C ASP A 7 -12.09 -2.06 -26.34
N GLN A 8 -11.31 -1.08 -25.85
CA GLN A 8 -9.87 -1.08 -26.12
C GLN A 8 -9.11 -1.78 -24.98
N ALA A 9 -8.47 -2.86 -25.32
CA ALA A 9 -7.62 -3.62 -24.40
C ALA A 9 -6.53 -2.72 -23.79
N TRP A 10 -6.27 -2.90 -22.46
CA TRP A 10 -5.31 -2.07 -21.71
C TRP A 10 -3.87 -2.16 -22.28
N TRP A 11 -3.56 -3.19 -23.04
CA TRP A 11 -2.25 -3.42 -23.69
C TRP A 11 -2.12 -2.82 -25.10
N GLN A 12 -3.11 -2.12 -25.59
CA GLN A 12 -2.97 -1.43 -26.89
C GLN A 12 -1.85 -0.40 -26.82
N PRO A 13 -1.03 -0.29 -27.90
CA PRO A 13 0.16 0.57 -27.91
C PRO A 13 -0.11 2.02 -27.51
N SER A 14 -1.21 2.62 -27.98
CA SER A 14 -1.59 3.99 -27.61
C SER A 14 -1.87 4.13 -26.13
N ARG A 15 -2.69 3.24 -25.54
CA ARG A 15 -2.99 3.22 -24.11
C ARG A 15 -1.76 2.95 -23.24
N HIS A 16 -0.90 2.06 -23.71
CA HIS A 16 0.35 1.81 -23.02
C HIS A 16 1.28 3.02 -23.07
N ALA A 17 1.38 3.70 -24.20
CA ALA A 17 2.17 4.92 -24.35
C ALA A 17 1.74 6.02 -23.39
N ASP A 18 0.42 6.25 -23.26
CA ASP A 18 -0.15 7.26 -22.36
C ASP A 18 0.22 7.03 -20.88
N ARG A 19 0.24 5.78 -20.45
CA ARG A 19 0.54 5.41 -19.05
C ARG A 19 2.01 5.14 -18.76
N ARG A 20 2.86 5.01 -19.81
CA ARG A 20 4.27 4.62 -19.67
C ARG A 20 5.06 5.55 -18.76
N GLY A 21 4.83 6.85 -18.84
CA GLY A 21 5.47 7.84 -17.96
C GLY A 21 5.22 7.56 -16.48
N VAL A 22 3.96 7.26 -16.14
CA VAL A 22 3.55 6.91 -14.75
C VAL A 22 4.17 5.59 -14.31
N LEU A 23 4.24 4.57 -15.18
CA LEU A 23 4.88 3.29 -14.87
C LEU A 23 6.38 3.47 -14.56
N LEU A 24 7.09 4.28 -15.34
CA LEU A 24 8.50 4.58 -15.11
C LEU A 24 8.70 5.38 -13.82
N ALA A 25 7.83 6.35 -13.51
CA ALA A 25 7.87 7.09 -12.25
C ALA A 25 7.65 6.14 -11.06
N ARG A 26 6.64 5.27 -11.14
CA ARG A 26 6.38 4.23 -10.12
C ARG A 26 7.61 3.34 -9.87
N ASN A 27 8.28 2.89 -10.93
CA ASN A 27 9.48 2.06 -10.80
C ASN A 27 10.60 2.80 -10.09
N ARG A 28 10.85 4.07 -10.45
CA ARG A 28 11.87 4.90 -9.77
C ARG A 28 11.54 5.12 -8.30
N ILE A 29 10.27 5.42 -7.98
CA ILE A 29 9.81 5.60 -6.59
C ILE A 29 10.03 4.32 -5.78
N GLN A 30 9.63 3.17 -6.31
CA GLN A 30 9.84 1.89 -5.60
C GLN A 30 11.33 1.59 -5.39
N ALA A 31 12.19 1.85 -6.38
CA ALA A 31 13.62 1.65 -6.24
C ALA A 31 14.21 2.57 -5.16
N ALA A 32 13.80 3.84 -5.14
CA ALA A 32 14.25 4.81 -4.14
C ALA A 32 13.78 4.44 -2.73
N LEU A 33 12.53 4.00 -2.57
CA LEU A 33 12.00 3.53 -1.28
C LEU A 33 12.75 2.30 -0.77
N ARG A 34 13.08 1.33 -1.65
CA ARG A 34 13.89 0.17 -1.29
C ARG A 34 15.29 0.58 -0.83
N GLY A 35 15.93 1.52 -1.54
CA GLY A 35 17.23 2.07 -1.15
C GLY A 35 17.16 2.71 0.23
N TRP A 36 16.18 3.57 0.48
CA TRP A 36 15.97 4.23 1.76
C TRP A 36 15.75 3.25 2.91
N LEU A 37 14.96 2.19 2.68
CA LEU A 37 14.71 1.13 3.66
C LEU A 37 15.98 0.32 3.93
N ALA A 38 16.71 -0.08 2.90
CA ALA A 38 17.96 -0.83 3.02
C ALA A 38 19.04 -0.07 3.80
N GLU A 39 19.20 1.23 3.55
CA GLU A 39 20.10 2.11 4.30
C GLU A 39 19.80 2.19 5.81
N ARG A 40 18.55 1.84 6.19
CA ARG A 40 18.06 1.83 7.57
C ARG A 40 17.90 0.42 8.14
N GLU A 41 18.58 -0.54 7.52
CA GLU A 41 18.65 -1.93 7.95
C GLU A 41 17.30 -2.66 7.97
N PHE A 42 16.36 -2.23 7.11
CA PHE A 42 15.15 -3.02 6.89
C PHE A 42 15.45 -4.23 6.01
N VAL A 43 14.98 -5.38 6.44
CA VAL A 43 14.96 -6.58 5.62
C VAL A 43 13.68 -6.58 4.78
N GLU A 44 13.80 -6.58 3.45
CA GLU A 44 12.63 -6.77 2.59
C GLU A 44 12.26 -8.24 2.64
N VAL A 45 11.02 -8.53 3.05
CA VAL A 45 10.46 -9.87 3.15
C VAL A 45 9.40 -10.09 2.08
N ASP A 46 9.23 -11.34 1.66
CA ASP A 46 8.21 -11.75 0.70
C ASP A 46 7.27 -12.77 1.35
N PRO A 47 6.29 -12.31 2.13
CA PRO A 47 5.35 -13.18 2.82
C PRO A 47 4.37 -13.83 1.85
N SER A 48 3.97 -15.08 2.16
CA SER A 48 3.02 -15.82 1.35
C SER A 48 1.70 -15.08 1.20
N ALA A 49 1.26 -14.90 -0.04
CA ALA A 49 -0.02 -14.28 -0.37
C ALA A 49 -1.22 -15.23 -0.17
N LEU A 50 -0.96 -16.55 -0.23
CA LEU A 50 -1.98 -17.57 0.00
C LEU A 50 -2.02 -17.91 1.49
N ALA A 51 -3.13 -17.62 2.15
CA ALA A 51 -3.27 -17.69 3.59
C ALA A 51 -4.52 -18.48 4.02
N ALA A 52 -4.48 -19.05 5.22
CA ALA A 52 -5.63 -19.70 5.83
C ALA A 52 -6.71 -18.69 6.26
N SER A 53 -6.31 -17.43 6.53
CA SER A 53 -7.20 -16.31 6.82
C SER A 53 -6.73 -15.08 6.06
N PRO A 54 -7.62 -14.30 5.41
CA PRO A 54 -7.24 -13.16 4.59
C PRO A 54 -6.82 -11.93 5.41
N GLY A 55 -7.36 -11.79 6.61
CA GLY A 55 -7.26 -10.66 7.51
C GLY A 55 -8.42 -10.68 8.50
N ASN A 56 -8.42 -9.80 9.51
CA ASN A 56 -9.45 -9.72 10.55
C ASN A 56 -10.33 -8.46 10.47
N GLU A 57 -10.07 -7.56 9.53
CA GLU A 57 -10.84 -6.34 9.39
C GLU A 57 -12.24 -6.65 8.86
N ALA A 58 -13.26 -6.29 9.63
CA ALA A 58 -14.66 -6.59 9.34
C ALA A 58 -15.17 -6.05 7.99
N HIS A 59 -14.54 -4.99 7.49
CA HIS A 59 -14.94 -4.31 6.25
C HIS A 59 -14.11 -4.71 5.03
N LEU A 60 -13.04 -5.50 5.19
CA LEU A 60 -12.22 -6.01 4.11
C LEU A 60 -12.65 -7.42 3.73
N HIS A 61 -12.96 -7.62 2.47
CA HIS A 61 -13.39 -8.92 1.95
C HIS A 61 -12.25 -9.59 1.20
N GLY A 62 -11.86 -10.79 1.63
CA GLY A 62 -10.87 -11.61 0.96
C GLY A 62 -11.44 -12.30 -0.29
N PHE A 63 -10.54 -12.69 -1.21
CA PHE A 63 -10.86 -13.64 -2.28
C PHE A 63 -10.63 -15.05 -1.76
N VAL A 64 -11.66 -15.88 -1.85
CA VAL A 64 -11.58 -17.31 -1.51
C VAL A 64 -11.03 -18.10 -2.70
N THR A 65 -10.15 -19.04 -2.43
CA THR A 65 -9.66 -20.03 -3.39
C THR A 65 -9.57 -21.41 -2.74
N GLN A 66 -9.10 -22.40 -3.48
CA GLN A 66 -8.86 -23.75 -2.97
C GLN A 66 -7.42 -24.18 -3.25
N ALA A 67 -6.74 -24.69 -2.22
CA ALA A 67 -5.53 -25.46 -2.39
C ALA A 67 -5.89 -26.94 -2.49
N ILE A 68 -5.51 -27.58 -3.57
CA ILE A 68 -5.69 -29.03 -3.77
C ILE A 68 -4.42 -29.74 -3.31
N GLY A 69 -4.53 -30.60 -2.31
CA GLY A 69 -3.41 -31.40 -1.84
C GLY A 69 -3.08 -32.56 -2.79
N ASN A 70 -1.95 -33.21 -2.56
CA ASN A 70 -1.56 -34.41 -3.32
C ASN A 70 -2.55 -35.60 -3.12
N ASP A 71 -3.37 -35.52 -2.08
CA ASP A 71 -4.48 -36.42 -1.78
C ASP A 71 -5.75 -36.10 -2.59
N GLY A 72 -5.73 -35.08 -3.44
CA GLY A 72 -6.88 -34.59 -4.20
C GLY A 72 -7.90 -33.82 -3.37
N VAL A 73 -7.64 -33.60 -2.07
CA VAL A 73 -8.57 -32.93 -1.17
C VAL A 73 -8.39 -31.40 -1.27
N GLY A 74 -9.50 -30.70 -1.55
CA GLY A 74 -9.56 -29.24 -1.56
C GLY A 74 -9.66 -28.66 -0.15
N ARG A 75 -8.80 -27.69 0.15
CA ARG A 75 -8.84 -26.89 1.39
C ARG A 75 -9.07 -25.44 1.04
N ALA A 76 -10.03 -24.78 1.72
CA ALA A 76 -10.28 -23.36 1.52
C ALA A 76 -9.05 -22.55 1.93
N MET A 77 -8.64 -21.66 1.04
CA MET A 77 -7.56 -20.71 1.23
C MET A 77 -8.03 -19.33 0.77
N TYR A 78 -7.29 -18.31 1.13
CA TYR A 78 -7.62 -16.93 0.78
C TYR A 78 -6.38 -16.22 0.21
N LEU A 79 -6.61 -15.31 -0.72
CA LEU A 79 -5.62 -14.30 -1.04
C LEU A 79 -5.64 -13.23 0.06
N HIS A 80 -4.50 -12.89 0.62
CA HIS A 80 -4.41 -11.98 1.76
C HIS A 80 -4.82 -10.55 1.38
N THR A 81 -5.47 -9.85 2.30
CA THR A 81 -5.86 -8.44 2.16
C THR A 81 -4.74 -7.48 2.60
N SER A 82 -3.75 -8.01 3.28
CA SER A 82 -2.51 -7.39 3.75
C SER A 82 -1.49 -8.48 4.12
N PRO A 83 -0.19 -8.25 4.03
CA PRO A 83 0.83 -9.18 4.52
C PRO A 83 0.98 -9.16 6.06
N GLU A 84 0.23 -8.35 6.77
CA GLU A 84 0.35 -8.05 8.21
C GLU A 84 0.56 -9.29 9.08
N PHE A 85 -0.30 -10.30 8.96
CA PHE A 85 -0.23 -11.48 9.83
C PHE A 85 1.04 -12.31 9.61
N ALA A 86 1.47 -12.43 8.36
CA ALA A 86 2.71 -13.12 8.05
C ALA A 86 3.92 -12.32 8.54
N MET A 87 3.93 -11.01 8.33
CA MET A 87 5.00 -10.13 8.81
C MET A 87 5.08 -10.10 10.33
N LYS A 88 3.96 -10.03 11.06
CA LYS A 88 3.94 -10.10 12.54
C LYS A 88 4.47 -11.43 13.07
N LYS A 89 4.32 -12.54 12.35
CA LYS A 89 4.96 -13.81 12.71
C LYS A 89 6.48 -13.74 12.58
N LEU A 90 7.00 -13.04 11.58
CA LEU A 90 8.45 -12.80 11.45
C LEU A 90 8.99 -11.93 12.59
N LEU A 91 8.23 -10.89 13.00
CA LEU A 91 8.60 -10.10 14.19
C LEU A 91 8.62 -10.98 15.46
N ALA A 92 7.63 -11.85 15.62
CA ALA A 92 7.60 -12.79 16.73
C ALA A 92 8.76 -13.82 16.68
N ALA A 93 9.27 -14.12 15.49
CA ALA A 93 10.45 -14.98 15.28
C ALA A 93 11.78 -14.26 15.52
N GLY A 94 11.76 -12.94 15.78
CA GLY A 94 12.96 -12.18 16.16
C GLY A 94 13.39 -11.09 15.17
N GLU A 95 12.70 -10.93 14.05
CA GLU A 95 12.96 -9.81 13.14
C GLU A 95 12.63 -8.47 13.82
N ARG A 96 13.39 -7.43 13.51
CA ARG A 96 13.25 -6.13 14.17
C ARG A 96 12.83 -5.00 13.25
N ARG A 97 13.29 -5.02 12.00
CA ARG A 97 12.97 -4.03 10.96
C ARG A 97 12.71 -4.78 9.66
N ILE A 98 11.46 -4.87 9.26
CA ILE A 98 11.05 -5.57 8.04
C ILE A 98 10.14 -4.68 7.20
N ALA A 99 10.21 -4.85 5.88
CA ALA A 99 9.32 -4.19 4.94
C ALA A 99 8.91 -5.18 3.83
N ALA A 100 7.75 -4.96 3.22
CA ALA A 100 7.28 -5.72 2.08
C ALA A 100 6.59 -4.82 1.06
N PHE A 101 6.91 -5.03 -0.23
CA PHE A 101 6.12 -4.55 -1.36
C PHE A 101 5.24 -5.71 -1.84
N ALA A 102 4.12 -5.92 -1.20
CA ALA A 102 3.27 -7.06 -1.42
C ALA A 102 2.13 -6.78 -2.39
N HIS A 103 1.79 -7.73 -3.28
CA HIS A 103 0.50 -7.76 -3.93
C HIS A 103 -0.55 -8.17 -2.92
N VAL A 104 -1.64 -7.40 -2.84
CA VAL A 104 -2.77 -7.65 -1.94
C VAL A 104 -4.08 -7.60 -2.70
N TRP A 105 -5.07 -8.30 -2.18
CA TRP A 105 -6.36 -8.47 -2.83
C TRP A 105 -7.51 -8.15 -1.88
N ARG A 106 -8.35 -7.20 -2.29
CA ARG A 106 -9.55 -6.81 -1.55
C ARG A 106 -10.77 -6.94 -2.45
N ASN A 107 -11.60 -7.92 -2.17
CA ASN A 107 -12.83 -8.15 -2.92
C ASN A 107 -13.82 -7.01 -2.66
N ARG A 108 -14.69 -6.72 -3.62
CA ARG A 108 -15.68 -5.63 -3.59
C ARG A 108 -15.11 -4.21 -3.65
N GLU A 109 -13.79 -4.06 -3.73
CA GLU A 109 -13.09 -2.77 -3.85
C GLU A 109 -13.03 -2.32 -5.32
N ARG A 110 -14.12 -1.69 -5.81
CA ARG A 110 -14.24 -1.21 -7.20
C ARG A 110 -14.68 0.25 -7.29
N GLY A 111 -14.27 1.05 -6.34
CA GLY A 111 -14.46 2.51 -6.38
C GLY A 111 -13.55 3.16 -7.42
N ALA A 112 -13.79 4.46 -7.70
CA ALA A 112 -13.01 5.22 -8.67
C ALA A 112 -11.51 5.30 -8.38
N LEU A 113 -11.12 5.14 -7.11
CA LEU A 113 -9.74 5.17 -6.62
C LEU A 113 -9.28 3.81 -6.06
N HIS A 114 -10.07 2.76 -6.24
CA HIS A 114 -9.79 1.44 -5.70
C HIS A 114 -9.70 0.39 -6.80
N SER A 115 -8.74 -0.51 -6.64
CA SER A 115 -8.63 -1.73 -7.44
C SER A 115 -8.69 -2.94 -6.51
N PRO A 116 -9.33 -4.04 -6.92
CA PRO A 116 -9.37 -5.26 -6.12
C PRO A 116 -7.99 -5.93 -5.95
N GLU A 117 -7.02 -5.55 -6.78
CA GLU A 117 -5.62 -5.97 -6.69
C GLU A 117 -4.72 -4.75 -6.80
N PHE A 118 -3.76 -4.61 -5.88
CA PHE A 118 -2.80 -3.51 -5.86
C PHE A 118 -1.53 -3.88 -5.11
N THR A 119 -0.50 -3.06 -5.23
CA THR A 119 0.74 -3.21 -4.47
C THR A 119 0.65 -2.36 -3.19
N MET A 120 0.89 -2.99 -2.06
CA MET A 120 0.98 -2.36 -0.76
C MET A 120 2.44 -2.31 -0.32
N LEU A 121 2.90 -1.18 0.22
CA LEU A 121 4.10 -1.10 1.02
C LEU A 121 3.70 -1.14 2.49
N GLU A 122 4.23 -2.12 3.20
CA GLU A 122 4.03 -2.28 4.64
C GLU A 122 5.39 -2.46 5.33
N TRP A 123 5.60 -1.83 6.48
CA TRP A 123 6.86 -1.92 7.21
C TRP A 123 6.64 -1.88 8.71
N TYR A 124 7.57 -2.47 9.45
CA TYR A 124 7.53 -2.60 10.90
C TYR A 124 8.86 -2.28 11.54
N ARG A 125 8.79 -1.66 12.73
CA ARG A 125 9.92 -1.38 13.63
C ARG A 125 9.59 -1.89 15.02
N VAL A 126 10.47 -2.69 15.60
CA VAL A 126 10.31 -3.21 16.96
C VAL A 126 11.00 -2.30 17.96
N GLY A 127 10.29 -1.92 19.03
CA GLY A 127 10.84 -1.14 20.14
C GLY A 127 10.95 0.36 19.87
N GLU A 128 10.34 0.85 18.80
CA GLU A 128 10.27 2.28 18.46
C GLU A 128 8.82 2.79 18.58
N GLY A 129 8.64 4.05 18.98
CA GLY A 129 7.31 4.67 19.07
C GLY A 129 6.72 5.00 17.69
N TYR A 130 5.41 5.28 17.65
CA TYR A 130 4.72 5.59 16.39
C TYR A 130 5.19 6.89 15.73
N GLU A 131 5.82 7.80 16.48
CA GLU A 131 6.38 9.05 15.97
C GLU A 131 7.47 8.80 14.92
N VAL A 132 8.23 7.71 15.06
CA VAL A 132 9.23 7.30 14.07
C VAL A 132 8.55 6.89 12.76
N LEU A 133 7.40 6.22 12.84
CA LEU A 133 6.60 5.88 11.64
C LEU A 133 6.04 7.13 10.96
N MET A 134 5.65 8.16 11.72
CA MET A 134 5.26 9.45 11.15
C MET A 134 6.43 10.07 10.36
N ALA A 135 7.65 10.03 10.93
CA ALA A 135 8.85 10.51 10.24
C ALA A 135 9.17 9.68 8.97
N ASP A 136 8.98 8.37 9.01
CA ASP A 136 9.13 7.50 7.83
C ASP A 136 8.14 7.90 6.72
N VAL A 137 6.86 8.13 7.06
CA VAL A 137 5.83 8.56 6.07
C VAL A 137 6.20 9.90 5.42
N VAL A 138 6.70 10.85 6.21
CA VAL A 138 7.19 12.15 5.69
C VAL A 138 8.37 11.93 4.74
N ALA A 139 9.33 11.09 5.14
CA ALA A 139 10.49 10.76 4.32
C ALA A 139 10.07 10.07 3.00
N PHE A 140 9.14 9.12 3.04
CA PHE A 140 8.61 8.45 1.85
C PHE A 140 7.89 9.44 0.91
N SER A 141 7.11 10.35 1.46
CA SER A 141 6.40 11.37 0.68
C SER A 141 7.39 12.32 -0.02
N ARG A 142 8.42 12.79 0.69
CA ARG A 142 9.49 13.63 0.14
C ARG A 142 10.26 12.90 -0.95
N LEU A 143 10.67 11.66 -0.69
CA LEU A 143 11.39 10.83 -1.66
C LEU A 143 10.57 10.57 -2.92
N ALA A 144 9.29 10.25 -2.78
CA ALA A 144 8.40 10.03 -3.90
C ALA A 144 8.20 11.31 -4.73
N ALA A 145 8.10 12.48 -4.09
CA ALA A 145 7.98 13.76 -4.76
C ALA A 145 9.27 14.13 -5.49
N ASP A 146 10.44 13.97 -4.85
CA ASP A 146 11.75 14.26 -5.46
C ASP A 146 11.94 13.48 -6.76
N VAL A 147 11.66 12.18 -6.74
CA VAL A 147 11.76 11.31 -7.91
C VAL A 147 10.63 11.56 -8.92
N GLY A 148 9.47 12.03 -8.45
CA GLY A 148 8.23 12.17 -9.21
C GLY A 148 7.99 13.54 -9.84
N GLY A 149 8.79 14.57 -9.49
CA GLY A 149 8.65 15.93 -10.06
C GLY A 149 8.47 17.06 -9.07
N GLY A 150 8.83 16.84 -7.79
CA GLY A 150 8.98 17.89 -6.77
C GLY A 150 7.74 18.23 -5.95
N VAL A 151 6.54 17.89 -6.40
CA VAL A 151 5.27 18.17 -5.69
C VAL A 151 4.29 17.01 -5.81
N LEU A 152 3.40 16.89 -4.84
CA LEU A 152 2.27 15.95 -4.90
C LEU A 152 1.04 16.67 -5.45
N ARG A 153 0.40 16.07 -6.45
CA ARG A 153 -0.80 16.63 -7.12
C ARG A 153 -1.95 15.65 -7.10
N TYR A 154 -3.12 16.18 -6.76
CA TYR A 154 -4.36 15.45 -6.91
C TYR A 154 -5.46 16.41 -7.40
N ARG A 155 -5.88 16.25 -8.64
CA ARG A 155 -6.81 17.18 -9.32
C ARG A 155 -6.24 18.61 -9.34
N ASP A 156 -6.95 19.56 -8.76
CA ASP A 156 -6.60 20.97 -8.60
C ASP A 156 -5.74 21.26 -7.37
N LYS A 157 -5.58 20.27 -6.49
CA LYS A 157 -4.82 20.41 -5.25
C LYS A 157 -3.35 20.08 -5.46
N VAL A 158 -2.50 20.89 -4.84
CA VAL A 158 -1.05 20.72 -4.81
C VAL A 158 -0.61 20.68 -3.34
N CYS A 159 0.26 19.74 -3.02
CA CYS A 159 0.90 19.66 -1.72
C CYS A 159 2.42 19.69 -1.91
N ASP A 160 3.10 20.56 -1.15
CA ASP A 160 4.55 20.56 -1.04
C ASP A 160 4.95 19.62 0.11
N PRO A 161 5.51 18.43 -0.17
CA PRO A 161 5.90 17.49 0.87
C PRO A 161 7.18 17.92 1.61
N PHE A 162 7.91 18.95 1.12
CA PHE A 162 9.11 19.47 1.76
C PHE A 162 8.79 20.54 2.82
N ALA A 163 7.58 21.08 2.83
CA ALA A 163 7.10 21.92 3.92
C ALA A 163 7.08 21.14 5.24
N GLU A 164 7.10 21.87 6.37
CA GLU A 164 6.98 21.26 7.70
C GLU A 164 5.61 20.59 7.85
N PRO A 165 5.55 19.29 8.18
CA PRO A 165 4.30 18.57 8.29
C PRO A 165 3.54 19.00 9.55
N GLU A 166 2.25 19.25 9.41
CA GLU A 166 1.38 19.46 10.56
C GLU A 166 1.14 18.14 11.29
N ARG A 167 1.29 18.17 12.61
CA ARG A 167 0.89 17.07 13.50
C ARG A 167 -0.42 17.42 14.16
N ILE A 168 -1.44 16.62 13.89
CA ILE A 168 -2.79 16.84 14.40
C ILE A 168 -3.36 15.50 14.89
N SER A 169 -4.04 15.50 16.02
CA SER A 169 -4.76 14.31 16.49
C SER A 169 -6.03 14.07 15.67
N VAL A 170 -6.54 12.85 15.68
CA VAL A 170 -7.81 12.52 14.99
C VAL A 170 -8.96 13.36 15.56
N ALA A 171 -9.04 13.52 16.88
CA ALA A 171 -10.07 14.35 17.53
C ALA A 171 -10.00 15.81 17.06
N GLU A 172 -8.81 16.42 17.07
CA GLU A 172 -8.63 17.79 16.56
C GLU A 172 -8.97 17.90 15.06
N ALA A 173 -8.62 16.92 14.25
CA ALA A 173 -8.94 16.92 12.82
C ALA A 173 -10.46 16.87 12.61
N PHE A 174 -11.19 16.03 13.33
CA PHE A 174 -12.65 15.96 13.25
C PHE A 174 -13.31 17.26 13.71
N LEU A 175 -12.84 17.82 14.84
CA LEU A 175 -13.36 19.10 15.31
C LEU A 175 -13.10 20.21 14.29
N ARG A 176 -11.88 20.33 13.78
CA ARG A 176 -11.48 21.41 12.85
C ARG A 176 -12.16 21.31 11.49
N TYR A 177 -12.27 20.13 10.90
CA TYR A 177 -12.69 19.96 9.50
C TYR A 177 -14.13 19.50 9.33
N ALA A 178 -14.72 18.90 10.37
CA ALA A 178 -16.09 18.38 10.33
C ALA A 178 -17.01 19.01 11.41
N GLY A 179 -16.48 19.75 12.38
CA GLY A 179 -17.24 20.29 13.50
C GLY A 179 -17.77 19.20 14.46
N VAL A 180 -17.14 18.03 14.45
CA VAL A 180 -17.54 16.88 15.28
C VAL A 180 -16.56 16.71 16.42
N ASP A 181 -17.07 16.73 17.64
CA ASP A 181 -16.33 16.36 18.85
C ASP A 181 -16.40 14.84 18.99
N LEU A 182 -15.24 14.19 19.05
CA LEU A 182 -15.13 12.72 19.15
C LEU A 182 -14.98 12.21 20.59
N LEU A 183 -14.75 13.08 21.58
CA LEU A 183 -14.44 12.70 22.96
C LEU A 183 -15.48 13.18 23.94
#